data_3ad8d0650a0dc677ee4295c362eab5e7
#
_entry.id   3ad8d0650a0dc677ee4295c362eab5e7
#
_cell.length_a   1.000
_cell.length_b   1.000
_cell.length_c   1.000
_cell.angle_alpha   90.00
_cell.angle_beta   90.00
_cell.angle_gamma   90.00
#
_symmetry.space_group_name_H-M   'P 1'
#
loop_
_entity.id
_entity.type
_entity.pdbx_description
1 polymer ?
#
loop_
_entity_poly.entity_id
_entity_poly.type
_entity_poly.pdbx_seq_one_letter_code
_entity_poly.pdbx_strand_id
1 'polypeptide(L)'
;MKDIRIEKLANNLLTYSVDIKEGENILIEVLGEEAIPLAKELIKQVQKLGAKPQFNIINYEILRVMLENADEQQIKLYGQIDTNRMKEMDAYIGIRAIPNAAELNGISKEAMELYNKHYTVPVHFQERVKNTKWCIL
;
A
#
# COMPACT_ATOMS: atom_id res chain seq x y z
N MET A 1 -11.05 7.49 22.46
CA MET A 1 -12.46 7.30 22.08
C MET A 1 -12.53 6.68 20.69
N LYS A 2 -13.29 5.61 20.51
CA LYS A 2 -13.45 4.99 19.21
C LYS A 2 -14.36 5.82 18.32
N ASP A 3 -13.94 6.07 17.09
CA ASP A 3 -14.80 6.66 16.07
C ASP A 3 -15.57 5.52 15.39
N ILE A 4 -16.88 5.50 15.58
CA ILE A 4 -17.76 4.48 15.03
C ILE A 4 -17.70 4.45 13.50
N ARG A 5 -17.50 5.58 12.86
CA ARG A 5 -17.41 5.65 11.40
C ARG A 5 -16.18 4.95 10.88
N ILE A 6 -15.05 5.10 11.55
CA ILE A 6 -13.80 4.41 11.22
C ILE A 6 -13.96 2.91 11.43
N GLU A 7 -14.58 2.51 12.54
CA GLU A 7 -14.85 1.11 12.85
C GLU A 7 -15.72 0.45 11.77
N LYS A 8 -16.80 1.11 11.35
CA LYS A 8 -17.69 0.61 10.31
C LYS A 8 -17.00 0.56 8.94
N LEU A 9 -16.22 1.58 8.60
CA LEU A 9 -15.48 1.61 7.34
C LEU A 9 -14.49 0.46 7.29
N ALA A 10 -13.72 0.25 8.35
CA ALA A 10 -12.77 -0.86 8.41
C ALA A 10 -13.48 -2.20 8.24
N ASN A 11 -14.60 -2.40 8.92
CA ASN A 11 -15.38 -3.62 8.78
C ASN A 11 -15.84 -3.85 7.33
N ASN A 12 -16.36 -2.80 6.69
CA ASN A 12 -16.82 -2.91 5.31
C ASN A 12 -15.68 -3.23 4.34
N LEU A 13 -14.51 -2.62 4.52
CA LEU A 13 -13.36 -2.91 3.68
C LEU A 13 -12.92 -4.36 3.81
N LEU A 14 -12.88 -4.88 5.02
CA LEU A 14 -12.44 -6.25 5.27
C LEU A 14 -13.47 -7.28 4.84
N THR A 15 -14.74 -6.99 5.01
CA THR A 15 -15.83 -7.95 4.72
C THR A 15 -16.21 -7.95 3.25
N TYR A 16 -16.41 -6.76 2.67
CA TYR A 16 -16.94 -6.64 1.30
C TYR A 16 -15.87 -6.32 0.26
N SER A 17 -14.96 -5.41 0.55
CA SER A 17 -14.00 -4.97 -0.47
C SER A 17 -12.91 -6.01 -0.74
N VAL A 18 -12.33 -6.60 0.29
CA VAL A 18 -11.26 -7.59 0.12
C VAL A 18 -11.64 -8.98 0.60
N ASP A 19 -12.81 -9.13 1.23
CA ASP A 19 -13.32 -10.42 1.69
C ASP A 19 -12.24 -11.27 2.37
N ILE A 20 -11.63 -10.71 3.42
CA ILE A 20 -10.52 -11.35 4.12
C ILE A 20 -10.97 -12.63 4.82
N LYS A 21 -10.16 -13.67 4.75
CA LYS A 21 -10.45 -14.96 5.37
C LYS A 21 -9.42 -15.26 6.46
N GLU A 22 -9.83 -16.10 7.42
CA GLU A 22 -8.93 -16.58 8.46
C GLU A 22 -7.67 -17.19 7.84
N GLY A 23 -6.52 -16.86 8.43
CA GLY A 23 -5.22 -17.37 7.98
C GLY A 23 -4.59 -16.62 6.82
N GLU A 24 -5.34 -15.74 6.15
CA GLU A 24 -4.79 -14.98 5.04
C GLU A 24 -3.85 -13.85 5.50
N ASN A 25 -2.88 -13.53 4.66
CA ASN A 25 -1.98 -12.39 4.87
C ASN A 25 -2.52 -11.16 4.13
N ILE A 26 -2.52 -10.01 4.79
CA ILE A 26 -2.95 -8.76 4.17
C ILE A 26 -1.92 -7.66 4.42
N LEU A 27 -1.60 -6.90 3.37
CA LEU A 27 -0.78 -5.70 3.51
C LEU A 27 -1.69 -4.48 3.56
N ILE A 28 -1.51 -3.69 4.60
CA ILE A 28 -2.19 -2.40 4.77
C ILE A 28 -1.14 -1.31 4.56
N GLU A 29 -1.26 -0.59 3.46
CA GLU A 29 -0.30 0.45 3.10
C GLU A 29 -0.89 1.84 3.33
N VAL A 30 -0.14 2.68 4.02
CA VAL A 30 -0.60 3.99 4.47
C VAL A 30 0.21 5.07 3.76
N LEU A 31 -0.49 5.99 3.12
CA LEU A 31 0.09 7.17 2.50
C LEU A 31 -0.55 8.38 3.16
N GLY A 32 0.17 9.01 4.07
CA GLY A 32 -0.30 10.17 4.82
C GLY A 32 -0.71 9.85 6.25
N GLU A 33 -0.37 10.76 7.16
CA GLU A 33 -0.61 10.57 8.60
C GLU A 33 -2.09 10.45 8.95
N GLU A 34 -2.95 11.10 8.18
CA GLU A 34 -4.39 11.08 8.42
C GLU A 34 -5.01 9.69 8.21
N ALA A 35 -4.30 8.80 7.53
CA ALA A 35 -4.75 7.41 7.33
C ALA A 35 -4.44 6.50 8.53
N ILE A 36 -3.61 6.94 9.47
CA ILE A 36 -3.16 6.09 10.59
C ILE A 36 -4.32 5.58 11.46
N PRO A 37 -5.33 6.39 11.84
CA PRO A 37 -6.44 5.86 12.63
C PRO A 37 -7.18 4.71 11.95
N LEU A 38 -7.43 4.80 10.65
CA LEU A 38 -8.06 3.72 9.89
C LEU A 38 -7.16 2.50 9.81
N ALA A 39 -5.87 2.68 9.56
CA ALA A 39 -4.92 1.58 9.53
C ALA A 39 -4.85 0.82 10.84
N LYS A 40 -4.84 1.53 11.96
CA LYS A 40 -4.87 0.92 13.29
C LYS A 40 -6.12 0.07 13.49
N GLU A 41 -7.27 0.58 13.09
CA GLU A 41 -8.53 -0.14 13.24
C GLU A 41 -8.59 -1.36 12.32
N LEU A 42 -8.09 -1.24 11.09
CA LEU A 42 -7.99 -2.37 10.17
C LEU A 42 -7.14 -3.49 10.76
N ILE A 43 -5.97 -3.16 11.30
CA ILE A 43 -5.08 -4.16 11.91
C ILE A 43 -5.78 -4.90 13.06
N LYS A 44 -6.45 -4.15 13.94
CA LYS A 44 -7.18 -4.76 15.05
C LYS A 44 -8.26 -5.73 14.57
N GLN A 45 -9.04 -5.31 13.58
CA GLN A 45 -10.13 -6.15 13.07
C GLN A 45 -9.62 -7.36 12.31
N VAL A 46 -8.55 -7.21 11.52
CA VAL A 46 -7.92 -8.33 10.82
C VAL A 46 -7.47 -9.40 11.83
N GLN A 47 -6.82 -8.99 12.91
CA GLN A 47 -6.35 -9.92 13.93
C GLN A 47 -7.51 -10.63 14.63
N LYS A 48 -8.60 -9.93 14.88
CA LYS A 48 -9.81 -10.55 15.45
C LYS A 48 -10.42 -11.59 14.53
N LEU A 49 -10.30 -11.41 13.24
CA LEU A 49 -10.80 -12.37 12.25
C LEU A 49 -9.85 -13.57 12.04
N GLY A 50 -8.72 -13.58 12.72
CA GLY A 50 -7.73 -14.65 12.58
C GLY A 50 -6.85 -14.54 11.34
N ALA A 51 -6.88 -13.41 10.66
CA ALA A 51 -5.97 -13.12 9.56
C ALA A 51 -4.70 -12.44 10.06
N LYS A 52 -3.72 -12.28 9.18
CA LYS A 52 -2.37 -11.83 9.55
C LYS A 52 -2.03 -10.53 8.84
N PRO A 53 -2.08 -9.39 9.54
CA PRO A 53 -1.80 -8.11 8.94
C PRO A 53 -0.31 -7.79 8.92
N GLN A 54 0.13 -7.18 7.84
CA GLN A 54 1.39 -6.49 7.71
C GLN A 54 1.08 -5.05 7.34
N PHE A 55 1.99 -4.13 7.60
CA PHE A 55 1.75 -2.74 7.22
C PHE A 55 2.98 -2.11 6.59
N ASN A 56 2.77 -1.04 5.84
CA ASN A 56 3.82 -0.23 5.24
C ASN A 56 3.37 1.23 5.24
N ILE A 57 4.28 2.13 5.56
CA ILE A 57 4.02 3.57 5.54
C ILE A 57 4.89 4.18 4.46
N ILE A 58 4.28 4.90 3.52
CA ILE A 58 5.00 5.60 2.47
C ILE A 58 4.86 7.10 2.69
N ASN A 59 5.98 7.80 2.59
CA ASN A 59 6.02 9.26 2.57
C ASN A 59 6.53 9.70 1.20
N TYR A 60 5.72 10.45 0.46
CA TYR A 60 6.08 10.86 -0.89
C TYR A 60 7.21 11.89 -0.94
N GLU A 61 7.40 12.69 0.10
CA GLU A 61 8.54 13.60 0.14
C GLU A 61 9.86 12.83 0.19
N ILE A 62 9.90 11.77 0.99
CA ILE A 62 11.07 10.89 1.08
C ILE A 62 11.25 10.11 -0.22
N LEU A 63 10.17 9.57 -0.76
CA LEU A 63 10.22 8.84 -2.03
C LEU A 63 10.73 9.72 -3.17
N ARG A 64 10.28 10.96 -3.23
CA ARG A 64 10.73 11.92 -4.22
C ARG A 64 12.23 12.14 -4.17
N VAL A 65 12.76 12.36 -2.97
CA VAL A 65 14.22 12.56 -2.80
C VAL A 65 14.99 11.33 -3.26
N MET A 66 14.49 10.14 -2.92
CA MET A 66 15.11 8.90 -3.38
C MET A 66 15.10 8.78 -4.92
N LEU A 67 13.97 9.11 -5.55
CA LEU A 67 13.85 8.98 -7.01
C LEU A 67 14.66 10.01 -7.78
N GLU A 68 14.84 11.21 -7.23
CA GLU A 68 15.56 12.30 -7.93
C GLU A 68 16.99 11.92 -8.33
N ASN A 69 17.66 11.12 -7.50
CA ASN A 69 19.06 10.77 -7.70
C ASN A 69 19.30 9.26 -7.77
N ALA A 70 18.25 8.48 -7.94
CA ALA A 70 18.37 7.03 -8.01
C ALA A 70 18.88 6.57 -9.37
N ASP A 71 19.77 5.59 -9.37
CA ASP A 71 20.10 4.86 -10.58
C ASP A 71 19.08 3.72 -10.81
N GLU A 72 19.16 3.09 -11.98
CA GLU A 72 18.22 2.02 -12.32
C GLU A 72 18.31 0.84 -11.37
N GLN A 73 19.52 0.47 -10.92
CA GLN A 73 19.70 -0.66 -10.02
C GLN A 73 19.02 -0.42 -8.67
N GLN A 74 19.07 0.80 -8.15
CA GLN A 74 18.43 1.15 -6.90
C GLN A 74 16.91 1.04 -6.99
N ILE A 75 16.35 1.56 -8.07
CA ILE A 75 14.88 1.51 -8.29
C ILE A 75 14.44 0.06 -8.52
N LYS A 76 15.23 -0.71 -9.26
CA LYS A 76 14.96 -2.11 -9.49
C LYS A 76 14.95 -2.91 -8.19
N LEU A 77 15.91 -2.66 -7.30
CA LEU A 77 15.95 -3.33 -5.99
C LEU A 77 14.73 -2.96 -5.14
N TYR A 78 14.37 -1.68 -5.14
CA TYR A 78 13.17 -1.21 -4.43
C TYR A 78 11.92 -1.97 -4.90
N GLY A 79 11.76 -2.11 -6.20
CA GLY A 79 10.65 -2.87 -6.77
C GLY A 79 10.71 -4.36 -6.46
N GLN A 80 11.90 -4.96 -6.47
CA GLN A 80 12.07 -6.39 -6.15
C GLN A 80 11.68 -6.70 -4.71
N ILE A 81 12.06 -5.84 -3.77
CA ILE A 81 11.72 -6.03 -2.35
C ILE A 81 10.22 -6.00 -2.17
N ASP A 82 9.54 -5.01 -2.75
CA ASP A 82 8.10 -4.89 -2.60
C ASP A 82 7.34 -5.94 -3.40
N THR A 83 7.85 -6.36 -4.55
CA THR A 83 7.28 -7.49 -5.30
C THR A 83 7.31 -8.77 -4.45
N ASN A 84 8.44 -9.06 -3.83
CA ASN A 84 8.58 -10.24 -2.98
C ASN A 84 7.64 -10.18 -1.78
N ARG A 85 7.49 -9.01 -1.17
CA ARG A 85 6.53 -8.82 -0.08
C ARG A 85 5.10 -9.10 -0.55
N MET A 86 4.73 -8.54 -1.71
CA MET A 86 3.38 -8.71 -2.24
C MET A 86 3.06 -10.15 -2.63
N LYS A 87 4.05 -10.93 -3.05
CA LYS A 87 3.85 -12.35 -3.35
C LYS A 87 3.43 -13.17 -2.13
N GLU A 88 3.74 -12.71 -0.94
CA GLU A 88 3.32 -13.36 0.31
C GLU A 88 1.92 -12.93 0.75
N MET A 89 1.29 -11.98 0.07
CA MET A 89 0.00 -11.41 0.48
C MET A 89 -1.16 -12.01 -0.31
N ASP A 90 -2.27 -12.24 0.39
CA ASP A 90 -3.53 -12.66 -0.21
C ASP A 90 -4.43 -11.44 -0.49
N ALA A 91 -4.25 -10.36 0.26
CA ALA A 91 -5.05 -9.16 0.12
C ALA A 91 -4.19 -7.89 0.33
N TYR A 92 -4.70 -6.77 -0.19
CA TYR A 92 -4.02 -5.47 -0.12
C TYR A 92 -5.04 -4.36 0.06
N ILE A 93 -4.81 -3.48 1.02
CA ILE A 93 -5.57 -2.24 1.18
C ILE A 93 -4.59 -1.07 1.19
N GLY A 94 -4.72 -0.17 0.22
CA GLY A 94 -3.97 1.08 0.18
C GLY A 94 -4.84 2.25 0.62
N ILE A 95 -4.39 2.98 1.64
CA ILE A 95 -5.10 4.15 2.16
C ILE A 95 -4.30 5.38 1.79
N ARG A 96 -4.84 6.20 0.90
CA ARG A 96 -4.17 7.39 0.38
C ARG A 96 -4.80 8.64 0.95
N ALA A 97 -4.32 9.06 2.12
CA ALA A 97 -4.76 10.29 2.78
C ALA A 97 -3.73 11.39 2.56
N ILE A 98 -3.42 11.65 1.30
CA ILE A 98 -2.52 12.74 0.91
C ILE A 98 -3.33 13.81 0.21
N PRO A 99 -3.11 15.09 0.56
CA PRO A 99 -3.92 16.18 0.00
C PRO A 99 -3.68 16.42 -1.49
N ASN A 100 -2.56 15.93 -2.03
CA ASN A 100 -2.21 16.21 -3.42
C ASN A 100 -1.32 15.11 -3.99
N ALA A 101 -1.80 14.46 -5.05
CA ALA A 101 -1.02 13.46 -5.80
C ALA A 101 0.15 14.09 -6.57
N ALA A 102 0.26 15.43 -6.57
CA ALA A 102 1.30 16.15 -7.28
C ALA A 102 2.67 16.14 -6.60
N GLU A 103 2.83 15.48 -5.46
CA GLU A 103 4.12 15.44 -4.75
C GLU A 103 5.23 14.77 -5.54
N LEU A 104 4.90 13.94 -6.51
CA LEU A 104 5.88 13.37 -7.43
C LEU A 104 6.08 14.22 -8.70
N ASN A 105 5.38 15.34 -8.83
CA ASN A 105 5.61 16.28 -9.93
C ASN A 105 6.99 16.92 -9.81
N GLY A 106 7.63 17.19 -10.95
CA GLY A 106 8.96 17.77 -10.97
C GLY A 106 10.09 16.75 -10.92
N ILE A 107 9.79 15.47 -10.74
CA ILE A 107 10.76 14.41 -10.93
C ILE A 107 11.01 14.25 -12.43
N SER A 108 12.26 13.96 -12.82
CA SER A 108 12.60 13.82 -14.22
C SER A 108 11.79 12.73 -14.89
N LYS A 109 11.55 12.90 -16.19
CA LYS A 109 10.83 11.90 -16.98
C LYS A 109 11.53 10.53 -16.93
N GLU A 110 12.86 10.53 -17.00
CA GLU A 110 13.65 9.30 -16.94
C GLU A 110 13.44 8.57 -15.60
N ALA A 111 13.47 9.29 -14.47
CA ALA A 111 13.26 8.71 -13.17
C ALA A 111 11.86 8.13 -13.04
N MET A 112 10.85 8.81 -13.55
CA MET A 112 9.48 8.30 -13.53
C MET A 112 9.30 7.07 -14.41
N GLU A 113 9.95 7.04 -15.57
CA GLU A 113 9.91 5.85 -16.44
C GLU A 113 10.54 4.64 -15.76
N LEU A 114 11.67 4.81 -15.07
CA LEU A 114 12.32 3.74 -14.32
C LEU A 114 11.45 3.28 -13.14
N TYR A 115 10.84 4.23 -12.43
CA TYR A 115 9.93 3.90 -11.34
C TYR A 115 8.72 3.11 -11.84
N ASN A 116 8.12 3.53 -12.93
CA ASN A 116 7.00 2.81 -13.52
C ASN A 116 7.39 1.41 -13.98
N LYS A 117 8.54 1.28 -14.64
CA LYS A 117 9.04 0.00 -15.15
C LYS A 117 9.34 -1.00 -14.04
N HIS A 118 10.00 -0.56 -12.98
CA HIS A 118 10.53 -1.45 -11.94
C HIS A 118 9.66 -1.53 -10.69
N TYR A 119 8.76 -0.59 -10.48
CA TYR A 119 7.90 -0.58 -9.30
C TYR A 119 6.42 -0.62 -9.66
N THR A 120 5.90 0.41 -10.36
CA THR A 120 4.47 0.51 -10.61
C THR A 120 3.92 -0.71 -11.35
N VAL A 121 4.58 -1.12 -12.42
CA VAL A 121 4.12 -2.28 -13.19
C VAL A 121 4.29 -3.58 -12.43
N PRO A 122 5.49 -3.96 -11.95
CA PRO A 122 5.63 -5.27 -11.31
C PRO A 122 4.94 -5.36 -9.94
N VAL A 123 5.00 -4.31 -9.12
CA VAL A 123 4.43 -4.37 -7.77
C VAL A 123 2.93 -4.14 -7.80
N HIS A 124 2.50 -3.03 -8.39
CA HIS A 124 1.09 -2.66 -8.31
C HIS A 124 0.24 -3.41 -9.32
N PHE A 125 0.56 -3.30 -10.62
CA PHE A 125 -0.30 -3.90 -11.64
C PHE A 125 -0.20 -5.41 -11.72
N GLN A 126 0.98 -5.98 -11.52
CA GLN A 126 1.15 -7.44 -11.60
C GLN A 126 0.80 -8.14 -10.30
N GLU A 127 1.38 -7.73 -9.17
CA GLU A 127 1.17 -8.44 -7.92
C GLU A 127 -0.10 -8.00 -7.19
N ARG A 128 -0.30 -6.69 -7.00
CA ARG A 128 -1.47 -6.22 -6.25
C ARG A 128 -2.76 -6.43 -7.01
N VAL A 129 -2.86 -5.90 -8.20
CA VAL A 129 -4.13 -5.90 -8.96
C VAL A 129 -4.48 -7.30 -9.46
N LYS A 130 -3.52 -8.04 -9.99
CA LYS A 130 -3.82 -9.35 -10.56
C LYS A 130 -3.82 -10.50 -9.55
N ASN A 131 -2.97 -10.44 -8.53
CA ASN A 131 -2.71 -11.58 -7.68
C ASN A 131 -3.21 -11.44 -6.24
N THR A 132 -3.82 -10.31 -5.88
CA THR A 132 -4.42 -10.16 -4.56
C THR A 132 -5.85 -9.66 -4.66
N LYS A 133 -6.59 -9.83 -3.55
CA LYS A 133 -7.86 -9.14 -3.35
C LYS A 133 -7.51 -7.73 -2.88
N TRP A 134 -7.73 -6.73 -3.70
CA TRP A 134 -7.19 -5.40 -3.45
C TRP A 134 -8.27 -4.33 -3.39
N CYS A 135 -7.97 -3.28 -2.62
CA CYS A 135 -8.81 -2.08 -2.52
C CYS A 135 -7.91 -0.86 -2.28
N ILE A 136 -8.22 0.24 -2.94
CA ILE A 136 -7.53 1.51 -2.72
C ILE A 136 -8.57 2.58 -2.41
N LEU A 137 -8.29 3.34 -1.36
CA LEU A 137 -9.13 4.45 -0.92
C LEU A 137 -8.55 5.79 -1.30
#